data_83ced0ed75fa8e00fb797fb81344afe7
#
_entry.id   83ced0ed75fa8e00fb797fb81344afe7
#
_cell.length_a   1.000
_cell.length_b   1.000
_cell.length_c   1.000
_cell.angle_alpha   90.00
_cell.angle_beta   90.00
_cell.angle_gamma   90.00
#
_symmetry.space_group_name_H-M   'P 1'
#
loop_
_entity.id
_entity.type
_entity.pdbx_description
1 polymer ?
#
loop_
_entity_poly.entity_id
_entity_poly.type
_entity_poly.pdbx_seq_one_letter_code
_entity_poly.pdbx_strand_id
1 'polypeptide(L)'
;MNFIFYALLFILFPFMAQSQIKLEKITPELSNLWGVSVLNKEEVLFTQRAGKLFRLNVFKKEIYEVKGAPKVFNYGQGGLLDIAIEEDNNKKIIYLCFSKITKNSESATAINSYEFQND
;
A
#
# COMPACT_ATOMS: atom_id res chain seq x y z
N MET A 1 -20.23 -54.22 20.40
CA MET A 1 -19.84 -53.04 21.21
C MET A 1 -18.60 -52.30 20.64
N ASN A 2 -17.88 -52.84 19.70
CA ASN A 2 -16.65 -52.23 19.16
C ASN A 2 -16.88 -51.33 17.92
N PHE A 3 -18.01 -51.46 17.22
CA PHE A 3 -18.28 -50.65 16.01
C PHE A 3 -18.63 -49.18 16.30
N ILE A 4 -19.30 -48.93 17.43
CA ILE A 4 -19.72 -47.56 17.83
C ILE A 4 -18.50 -46.74 18.29
N PHE A 5 -17.48 -47.39 18.84
CA PHE A 5 -16.27 -46.72 19.31
C PHE A 5 -15.40 -46.20 18.16
N TYR A 6 -15.35 -46.94 17.05
CA TYR A 6 -14.61 -46.51 15.85
C TYR A 6 -15.35 -45.42 15.05
N ALA A 7 -16.68 -45.38 15.08
CA ALA A 7 -17.47 -44.32 14.44
C ALA A 7 -17.30 -42.99 15.17
N LEU A 8 -17.15 -42.98 16.49
CA LEU A 8 -16.92 -41.80 17.28
C LEU A 8 -15.52 -41.21 17.11
N LEU A 9 -14.54 -42.01 16.77
CA LEU A 9 -13.16 -41.55 16.53
C LEU A 9 -12.99 -40.82 15.20
N PHE A 10 -13.89 -41.06 14.23
CA PHE A 10 -13.86 -40.41 12.92
C PHE A 10 -14.45 -38.98 12.94
N ILE A 11 -15.20 -38.60 13.97
CA ILE A 11 -15.84 -37.27 14.12
C ILE A 11 -14.87 -36.21 14.68
N LEU A 12 -13.73 -36.65 15.22
CA LEU A 12 -12.72 -35.79 15.87
C LEU A 12 -11.55 -35.39 14.97
N PHE A 13 -11.61 -35.64 13.65
CA PHE A 13 -10.64 -35.03 12.75
C PHE A 13 -11.00 -33.58 12.57
N PRO A 14 -10.24 -32.64 13.15
CA PRO A 14 -10.46 -31.20 12.85
C PRO A 14 -10.23 -31.01 11.36
N PHE A 15 -11.25 -30.56 10.66
CA PHE A 15 -11.09 -30.01 9.33
C PHE A 15 -10.11 -28.84 9.46
N MET A 16 -8.84 -29.08 9.17
CA MET A 16 -7.83 -28.03 9.07
C MET A 16 -8.24 -27.15 7.90
N ALA A 17 -8.93 -26.05 8.18
CA ALA A 17 -9.20 -25.03 7.20
C ALA A 17 -7.85 -24.48 6.72
N GLN A 18 -7.42 -24.90 5.55
CA GLN A 18 -6.17 -24.46 4.95
C GLN A 18 -6.41 -23.09 4.32
N SER A 19 -5.87 -22.04 4.94
CA SER A 19 -5.90 -20.70 4.38
C SER A 19 -4.95 -20.65 3.18
N GLN A 20 -5.45 -20.20 2.04
CA GLN A 20 -4.67 -20.04 0.81
C GLN A 20 -4.61 -18.56 0.41
N ILE A 21 -3.43 -18.10 -0.02
CA ILE A 21 -3.25 -16.78 -0.60
C ILE A 21 -3.32 -16.93 -2.12
N LYS A 22 -4.31 -16.27 -2.73
CA LYS A 22 -4.39 -16.14 -4.18
C LYS A 22 -3.74 -14.83 -4.59
N LEU A 23 -2.69 -14.92 -5.41
CA LEU A 23 -2.01 -13.74 -5.96
C LEU A 23 -2.67 -13.33 -7.27
N GLU A 24 -2.96 -12.03 -7.41
CA GLU A 24 -3.46 -11.43 -8.62
C GLU A 24 -2.66 -10.16 -8.94
N LYS A 25 -2.17 -10.05 -10.19
CA LYS A 25 -1.53 -8.84 -10.68
C LYS A 25 -2.59 -7.82 -11.08
N ILE A 26 -2.65 -6.68 -10.41
CA ILE A 26 -3.66 -5.64 -10.59
C ILE A 26 -3.16 -4.39 -11.30
N THR A 27 -1.84 -4.26 -11.52
CA THR A 27 -1.25 -3.13 -12.25
C THR A 27 -0.42 -3.62 -13.43
N PRO A 28 -0.20 -2.78 -14.47
CA PRO A 28 0.90 -3.01 -15.42
C PRO A 28 2.24 -2.99 -14.68
N GLU A 29 3.31 -3.35 -15.37
CA GLU A 29 4.65 -3.25 -14.78
C GLU A 29 5.06 -1.78 -14.60
N LEU A 30 5.14 -1.37 -13.35
CA LEU A 30 5.67 -0.08 -12.93
C LEU A 30 6.94 -0.31 -12.15
N SER A 31 7.99 0.44 -12.50
CA SER A 31 9.30 0.29 -11.86
C SER A 31 9.34 0.99 -10.50
N ASN A 32 10.09 0.40 -9.56
CA ASN A 32 10.45 1.02 -8.29
C ASN A 32 9.27 1.54 -7.46
N LEU A 33 8.18 0.76 -7.39
CA LEU A 33 7.11 1.00 -6.43
C LEU A 33 7.65 0.78 -5.02
N TRP A 34 7.21 1.63 -4.06
CA TRP A 34 7.77 1.59 -2.72
C TRP A 34 6.69 1.37 -1.65
N GLY A 35 5.86 2.35 -1.39
CA GLY A 35 4.83 2.31 -0.37
C GLY A 35 3.42 2.21 -0.95
N VAL A 36 2.51 1.60 -0.22
CA VAL A 36 1.09 1.52 -0.55
C VAL A 36 0.25 1.75 0.69
N SER A 37 -0.85 2.52 0.54
CA SER A 37 -1.82 2.75 1.60
C SER A 37 -3.25 2.70 1.07
N VAL A 38 -4.17 2.18 1.88
CA VAL A 38 -5.59 2.06 1.51
C VAL A 38 -6.26 3.41 1.63
N LEU A 39 -6.80 3.92 0.52
CA LEU A 39 -7.54 5.17 0.49
C LEU A 39 -9.02 4.96 0.90
N ASN A 40 -9.62 3.91 0.38
CA ASN A 40 -10.99 3.47 0.69
C ASN A 40 -11.17 2.00 0.27
N LYS A 41 -12.41 1.49 0.27
CA LYS A 41 -12.72 0.08 -0.06
C LYS A 41 -12.36 -0.34 -1.49
N GLU A 42 -12.26 0.62 -2.41
CA GLU A 42 -12.02 0.36 -3.84
C GLU A 42 -10.67 0.86 -4.31
N GLU A 43 -10.00 1.70 -3.52
CA GLU A 43 -8.85 2.45 -3.98
C GLU A 43 -7.67 2.42 -3.02
N VAL A 44 -6.50 2.37 -3.60
CA VAL A 44 -5.22 2.50 -2.89
C VAL A 44 -4.40 3.63 -3.50
N LEU A 45 -3.58 4.26 -2.67
CA LEU A 45 -2.50 5.13 -3.13
C LEU A 45 -1.19 4.38 -3.02
N PHE A 46 -0.30 4.58 -3.98
CA PHE A 46 1.04 4.02 -3.92
C PHE A 46 2.08 4.98 -4.50
N THR A 47 3.28 4.88 -3.97
CA THR A 47 4.41 5.73 -4.34
C THR A 47 5.32 5.02 -5.35
N GLN A 48 5.88 5.81 -6.25
CA GLN A 48 6.99 5.41 -7.09
C GLN A 48 8.23 6.21 -6.68
N ARG A 49 9.34 5.54 -6.45
CA ARG A 49 10.57 6.16 -5.92
C ARG A 49 11.05 7.36 -6.73
N ALA A 50 10.77 7.40 -8.03
CA ALA A 50 11.09 8.54 -8.90
C ALA A 50 10.35 9.85 -8.55
N GLY A 51 9.41 9.84 -7.61
CA GLY A 51 8.68 11.03 -7.15
C GLY A 51 7.22 11.09 -7.57
N LYS A 52 6.66 10.00 -8.09
CA LYS A 52 5.26 9.95 -8.50
C LYS A 52 4.40 9.28 -7.43
N LEU A 53 3.21 9.82 -7.25
CA LEU A 53 2.13 9.25 -6.45
C LEU A 53 1.01 8.81 -7.39
N PHE A 54 0.50 7.60 -7.19
CA PHE A 54 -0.57 7.04 -8.01
C PHE A 54 -1.76 6.64 -7.16
N ARG A 55 -2.94 6.77 -7.75
CA ARG A 55 -4.21 6.23 -7.27
C ARG A 55 -4.62 5.07 -8.17
N LEU A 56 -4.95 3.94 -7.58
CA LEU A 56 -5.41 2.74 -8.30
C LEU A 56 -6.79 2.37 -7.78
N ASN A 57 -7.77 2.27 -8.68
CA ASN A 57 -9.01 1.54 -8.41
C ASN A 57 -8.75 0.03 -8.61
N VAL A 58 -8.82 -0.74 -7.52
CA VAL A 58 -8.43 -2.17 -7.54
C VAL A 58 -9.39 -3.05 -8.30
N PHE A 59 -10.67 -2.67 -8.42
CA PHE A 59 -11.68 -3.44 -9.16
C PHE A 59 -11.66 -3.12 -10.65
N LYS A 60 -11.58 -1.83 -11.00
CA LYS A 60 -11.53 -1.38 -12.39
C LYS A 60 -10.16 -1.53 -13.02
N LYS A 61 -9.11 -1.67 -12.21
CA LYS A 61 -7.70 -1.71 -12.62
C LYS A 61 -7.26 -0.44 -13.35
N GLU A 62 -7.84 0.70 -12.96
CA GLU A 62 -7.54 2.03 -13.51
C GLU A 62 -6.56 2.76 -12.60
N ILE A 63 -5.51 3.32 -13.23
CA ILE A 63 -4.43 4.04 -12.52
C ILE A 63 -4.43 5.51 -12.95
N TYR A 64 -4.34 6.40 -11.98
CA TYR A 64 -4.24 7.84 -12.17
C TYR A 64 -3.05 8.39 -11.42
N GLU A 65 -2.27 9.29 -12.04
CA GLU A 65 -1.22 10.02 -11.34
C GLU A 65 -1.84 11.12 -10.48
N VAL A 66 -1.55 11.12 -9.19
CA VAL A 66 -1.96 12.16 -8.24
C VAL A 66 -0.96 13.30 -8.31
N LYS A 67 -1.43 14.49 -8.64
CA LYS A 67 -0.58 15.69 -8.71
C LYS A 67 -0.28 16.24 -7.31
N GLY A 68 0.80 16.99 -7.19
CA GLY A 68 1.18 17.65 -5.94
C GLY A 68 2.15 16.86 -5.06
N ALA A 69 2.64 15.70 -5.52
CA ALA A 69 3.70 15.00 -4.83
C ALA A 69 4.95 15.89 -4.67
N PRO A 70 5.72 15.74 -3.56
CA PRO A 70 6.89 16.56 -3.32
C PRO A 70 7.99 16.30 -4.35
N LYS A 71 8.79 17.33 -4.62
CA LYS A 71 10.04 17.14 -5.36
C LYS A 71 11.03 16.35 -4.50
N VAL A 72 11.53 15.24 -5.05
CA VAL A 72 12.37 14.29 -4.32
C VAL A 72 13.79 14.26 -4.85
N PHE A 73 14.73 13.83 -4.01
CA PHE A 73 16.08 13.47 -4.40
C PHE A 73 16.14 11.96 -4.64
N ASN A 74 16.00 11.56 -5.92
CA ASN A 74 15.99 10.16 -6.33
C ASN A 74 17.41 9.70 -6.68
N TYR A 75 18.20 9.37 -5.66
CA TYR A 75 19.55 8.83 -5.81
C TYR A 75 19.80 7.72 -4.79
N GLY A 76 20.48 6.65 -5.20
CA GLY A 76 20.72 5.48 -4.36
C GLY A 76 19.41 4.88 -3.86
N GLN A 77 19.22 4.85 -2.55
CA GLN A 77 17.98 4.40 -1.89
C GLN A 77 16.96 5.53 -1.67
N GLY A 78 17.32 6.75 -2.06
CA GLY A 78 16.44 7.92 -1.91
C GLY A 78 15.36 8.02 -2.97
N GLY A 79 14.38 8.90 -2.73
CA GLY A 79 13.25 9.16 -3.60
C GLY A 79 11.97 9.42 -2.83
N LEU A 80 10.81 9.25 -3.47
CA LEU A 80 9.52 9.16 -2.81
C LEU A 80 9.38 7.74 -2.24
N LEU A 81 9.25 7.66 -0.92
CA LEU A 81 9.34 6.41 -0.18
C LEU A 81 7.95 5.99 0.32
N ASP A 82 7.75 5.99 1.60
CA ASP A 82 6.57 5.44 2.22
C ASP A 82 5.39 6.42 2.25
N ILE A 83 4.19 5.88 2.43
CA ILE A 83 2.93 6.60 2.49
C ILE A 83 2.07 6.04 3.62
N ALA A 84 1.45 6.95 4.40
CA ALA A 84 0.40 6.62 5.33
C ALA A 84 -0.81 7.52 5.09
N ILE A 85 -2.01 7.02 5.36
CA ILE A 85 -3.25 7.77 5.25
C ILE A 85 -3.97 7.72 6.60
N GLU A 86 -4.40 8.88 7.06
CA GLU A 86 -5.23 9.06 8.24
C GLU A 86 -6.56 9.70 7.83
N GLU A 87 -7.65 9.29 8.44
CA GLU A 87 -8.95 9.93 8.30
C GLU A 87 -9.23 10.78 9.55
N ASP A 88 -9.31 12.10 9.36
CA ASP A 88 -9.63 13.06 10.39
C ASP A 88 -10.80 13.94 9.96
N ASN A 89 -11.90 13.92 10.73
CA ASN A 89 -13.11 14.76 10.50
C ASN A 89 -13.61 14.73 9.05
N ASN A 90 -13.74 13.55 8.45
CA ASN A 90 -14.12 13.32 7.04
C ASN A 90 -13.10 13.83 6.01
N LYS A 91 -11.92 14.22 6.45
CA LYS A 91 -10.79 14.55 5.58
C LYS A 91 -9.78 13.41 5.59
N LYS A 92 -9.13 13.21 4.46
CA LYS A 92 -8.03 12.26 4.36
C LYS A 92 -6.72 13.02 4.34
N ILE A 93 -5.88 12.75 5.33
CA ILE A 93 -4.54 13.32 5.43
C ILE A 93 -3.55 12.27 4.96
N ILE A 94 -2.73 12.63 4.00
CA ILE A 94 -1.67 11.79 3.46
C ILE A 94 -0.35 12.25 4.04
N TYR A 95 0.41 11.32 4.61
CA TYR A 95 1.78 11.52 5.04
C TYR A 95 2.71 10.86 4.03
N LEU A 96 3.61 11.64 3.44
CA LEU A 96 4.63 11.14 2.50
C LEU A 96 6.01 11.26 3.11
N CYS A 97 6.73 10.14 3.12
CA CYS A 97 8.14 10.07 3.49
C CYS A 97 8.99 10.12 2.21
N PHE A 98 9.99 11.00 2.16
CA PHE A 98 10.81 11.18 0.97
C PHE A 98 12.19 11.73 1.29
N SER A 99 13.12 11.54 0.35
CA SER A 99 14.45 12.13 0.41
C SER A 99 14.48 13.49 -0.28
N LYS A 100 15.14 14.45 0.34
CA LYS A 100 15.38 15.79 -0.21
C LYS A 100 16.84 16.18 -0.05
N ILE A 101 17.28 17.15 -0.84
CA ILE A 101 18.56 17.83 -0.64
C ILE A 101 18.35 18.97 0.34
N THR A 102 19.20 19.04 1.35
CA THR A 102 19.27 20.14 2.31
C THR A 102 20.04 21.34 1.72
N LYS A 103 19.99 22.47 2.44
CA LYS A 103 20.74 23.67 2.07
C LYS A 103 22.27 23.45 1.99
N ASN A 104 22.77 22.46 2.73
CA ASN A 104 24.19 22.10 2.75
C ASN A 104 24.56 21.04 1.70
N SER A 105 23.71 20.80 0.72
CA SER A 105 23.88 19.77 -0.31
C SER A 105 23.96 18.32 0.22
N GLU A 106 23.48 18.10 1.43
CA GLU A 106 23.35 16.77 2.02
C GLU A 106 21.97 16.18 1.75
N SER A 107 21.89 14.87 1.68
CA SER A 107 20.60 14.18 1.57
C SER A 107 20.00 14.00 2.97
N ALA A 108 18.69 14.27 3.09
CA ALA A 108 17.95 14.04 4.31
C ALA A 108 16.57 13.44 4.01
N THR A 109 16.04 12.67 4.95
CA THR A 109 14.67 12.19 4.90
C THR A 109 13.73 13.24 5.51
N ALA A 110 12.59 13.45 4.87
CA ALA A 110 11.54 14.35 5.32
C ALA A 110 10.18 13.63 5.29
N ILE A 111 9.26 14.11 6.11
CA ILE A 111 7.86 13.72 6.10
C ILE A 111 7.03 14.99 5.98
N ASN A 112 6.11 14.99 5.02
CA ASN A 112 5.12 16.05 4.86
C ASN A 112 3.72 15.46 4.94
N SER A 113 2.77 16.26 5.43
CA SER A 113 1.35 15.96 5.40
C SER A 113 0.63 16.78 4.34
N TYR A 114 -0.35 16.17 3.71
CA TYR A 114 -1.17 16.77 2.66
C TYR A 114 -2.63 16.40 2.88
N GLU A 115 -3.55 17.35 2.70
CA GLU A 115 -4.98 17.02 2.63
C GLU A 115 -5.29 16.49 1.22
N PHE A 116 -5.82 15.26 1.15
CA PHE A 116 -6.22 14.67 -0.13
C PHE A 116 -7.56 15.23 -0.58
N GLN A 117 -7.57 15.83 -1.76
CA GLN A 117 -8.79 16.34 -2.40
C GLN A 117 -9.14 15.40 -3.56
N ASN A 118 -10.40 14.92 -3.57
CA ASN A 118 -10.96 14.23 -4.73
C ASN A 118 -11.41 15.30 -5.73
N ASP A 119 -10.68 15.46 -6.82
CA ASP A 119 -11.14 16.22 -7.99
C ASP A 119 -12.07 15.35 -8.84
#